data_65f5ecaec012b1533e81c18017e48b5f
#
_entry.id   65f5ecaec012b1533e81c18017e48b5f
#
_cell.length_a   1.000
_cell.length_b   1.000
_cell.length_c   1.000
_cell.angle_alpha   90.00
_cell.angle_beta   90.00
_cell.angle_gamma   90.00
#
_symmetry.space_group_name_H-M   'P 1'
#
loop_
_entity.id
_entity.type
_entity.pdbx_description
1 polymer ?
#
loop_
_entity_poly.entity_id
_entity_poly.type
_entity_poly.pdbx_seq_one_letter_code
_entity_poly.pdbx_strand_id
1 'polypeptide(L)'
;MEEREKLKSRLGFILLSAGCAIGIGNVWKFPYTAGQGGGGAFVLFYLLFLIILGLPIMTMEFAVGRASQKSPVKAYQALEKPGQKWHIHGIITLIGCYLLMMFYTTVTGWMLHYFYMTVTGQFQGLDADGVSGQFTTMLSKPLTMGFWMVVVVAIGIFVCARGLQNGLEKVTKVMMIALLVIMVVLAVNSMFMPGAKEGLTFFLVPDFERMKEVGIVNTLVGAMNQAFFTLSLGIGAMAIFGSYIGKEHALLGESVRVVVLDTFVAITAGLIIFPACFTYGVDQTSGPSLIFITLPNIFANMAMGRLWGSLFFLFMAFAALSTVLAVFENIICCDMELMHWDRKKSSWVNLFLIVALSLPCVLGYNLWAWDGFAIFGGAVLDLEDFLVSNLFLPLGSLVYLLFCTSRYGWGWENYKKEVNTGDGLKVHDWMRGYLTYGLPVIVLFIFAFGLYDKFLA
;
A
#
# COMPACT_ATOMS: atom_id res chain seq x y z
N MET A 1 -13.08 -28.54 -12.99
CA MET A 1 -12.53 -27.32 -12.35
C MET A 1 -12.73 -26.21 -13.36
N GLU A 2 -13.47 -25.16 -13.01
CA GLU A 2 -13.57 -23.98 -13.86
C GLU A 2 -12.17 -23.40 -14.07
N GLU A 3 -11.87 -23.04 -15.31
CA GLU A 3 -10.59 -22.44 -15.66
C GLU A 3 -10.49 -21.07 -15.00
N ARG A 4 -9.33 -20.75 -14.39
CA ARG A 4 -9.11 -19.47 -13.70
C ARG A 4 -9.29 -18.32 -14.69
N GLU A 5 -10.09 -17.30 -14.34
CA GLU A 5 -10.18 -16.06 -15.12
C GLU A 5 -8.78 -15.48 -15.34
N LYS A 6 -8.51 -14.98 -16.55
CA LYS A 6 -7.24 -14.34 -16.93
C LYS A 6 -7.48 -12.89 -17.28
N LEU A 7 -6.49 -12.05 -17.04
CA LEU A 7 -6.50 -10.65 -17.48
C LEU A 7 -6.43 -10.57 -19.01
N LYS A 8 -7.11 -9.59 -19.58
CA LYS A 8 -7.15 -9.40 -21.04
C LYS A 8 -5.82 -8.95 -21.63
N SER A 9 -5.02 -8.22 -20.85
CA SER A 9 -3.82 -7.58 -21.34
C SER A 9 -2.70 -7.54 -20.29
N ARG A 10 -1.45 -7.58 -20.78
CA ARG A 10 -0.25 -7.36 -19.97
C ARG A 10 -0.28 -6.00 -19.25
N LEU A 11 -0.71 -4.94 -19.95
CA LEU A 11 -0.88 -3.62 -19.34
C LEU A 11 -1.90 -3.66 -18.20
N GLY A 12 -2.99 -4.44 -18.34
CA GLY A 12 -3.97 -4.67 -17.29
C GLY A 12 -3.33 -5.29 -16.04
N PHE A 13 -2.49 -6.32 -16.23
CA PHE A 13 -1.75 -6.94 -15.14
C PHE A 13 -0.82 -5.94 -14.43
N ILE A 14 -0.01 -5.19 -15.19
CA ILE A 14 0.94 -4.23 -14.62
C ILE A 14 0.21 -3.12 -13.84
N LEU A 15 -0.82 -2.51 -14.44
CA LEU A 15 -1.57 -1.44 -13.79
C LEU A 15 -2.41 -1.93 -12.60
N LEU A 16 -2.91 -3.15 -12.63
CA LEU A 16 -3.65 -3.74 -11.52
C LEU A 16 -2.72 -4.08 -10.35
N SER A 17 -1.59 -4.71 -10.62
CA SER A 17 -0.57 -5.03 -9.61
C SER A 17 0.08 -3.76 -9.04
N ALA A 18 0.40 -2.80 -9.91
CA ALA A 18 0.90 -1.50 -9.48
C ALA A 18 -0.17 -0.73 -8.67
N GLY A 19 -1.45 -0.78 -9.06
CA GLY A 19 -2.55 -0.17 -8.31
C GLY A 19 -2.77 -0.80 -6.93
N CYS A 20 -2.36 -2.04 -6.72
CA CYS A 20 -2.32 -2.65 -5.39
C CYS A 20 -1.16 -2.10 -4.54
N ALA A 21 0.01 -1.92 -5.15
CA ALA A 21 1.18 -1.34 -4.49
C ALA A 21 1.00 0.17 -4.24
N ILE A 22 0.59 0.90 -5.27
CA ILE A 22 0.35 2.35 -5.23
C ILE A 22 -0.89 2.66 -4.39
N GLY A 23 -0.67 3.13 -3.17
CA GLY A 23 -1.74 3.44 -2.24
C GLY A 23 -1.38 4.58 -1.29
N ILE A 24 -1.99 4.56 -0.12
CA ILE A 24 -1.69 5.50 0.99
C ILE A 24 -0.20 5.44 1.35
N GLY A 25 0.44 4.30 1.16
CA GLY A 25 1.87 4.10 1.38
C GLY A 25 2.76 5.05 0.60
N ASN A 26 2.45 5.30 -0.68
CA ASN A 26 3.24 6.16 -1.57
C ASN A 26 2.93 7.64 -1.41
N VAL A 27 1.65 7.96 -1.21
CA VAL A 27 1.18 9.33 -1.30
C VAL A 27 1.14 10.04 0.05
N TRP A 28 1.17 9.30 1.15
CA TRP A 28 1.14 9.80 2.51
C TRP A 28 2.33 9.31 3.35
N LYS A 29 2.42 7.97 3.58
CA LYS A 29 3.41 7.38 4.49
C LYS A 29 4.85 7.64 4.00
N PHE A 30 5.10 7.49 2.70
CA PHE A 30 6.44 7.70 2.14
C PHE A 30 6.94 9.15 2.27
N PRO A 31 6.21 10.21 1.87
CA PRO A 31 6.67 11.59 2.10
C PRO A 31 6.88 11.89 3.58
N TYR A 32 5.99 11.43 4.44
CA TYR A 32 6.11 11.60 5.88
C TYR A 32 7.36 10.94 6.45
N THR A 33 7.59 9.65 6.14
CA THR A 33 8.79 8.94 6.60
C THR A 33 10.08 9.49 5.98
N ALA A 34 10.03 9.98 4.74
CA ALA A 34 11.15 10.67 4.11
C ALA A 34 11.47 12.00 4.82
N GLY A 35 10.45 12.75 5.23
CA GLY A 35 10.61 13.94 6.07
C GLY A 35 11.30 13.63 7.39
N GLN A 36 10.79 12.64 8.12
CA GLN A 36 11.37 12.17 9.39
C GLN A 36 12.76 11.55 9.24
N GLY A 37 13.03 10.84 8.14
CA GLY A 37 14.29 10.14 7.88
C GLY A 37 15.40 11.01 7.30
N GLY A 38 15.24 12.34 7.27
CA GLY A 38 16.27 13.28 6.80
C GLY A 38 16.28 13.49 5.28
N GLY A 39 15.18 13.21 4.58
CA GLY A 39 15.00 13.54 3.16
C GLY A 39 15.74 12.61 2.21
N GLY A 40 16.62 13.15 1.35
CA GLY A 40 17.27 12.42 0.24
C GLY A 40 18.09 11.19 0.66
N ALA A 41 18.67 11.17 1.85
CA ALA A 41 19.38 9.99 2.37
C ALA A 41 18.40 8.83 2.61
N PHE A 42 17.25 9.10 3.20
CA PHE A 42 16.18 8.10 3.34
C PHE A 42 15.71 7.57 1.98
N VAL A 43 15.47 8.47 1.01
CA VAL A 43 15.04 8.09 -0.35
C VAL A 43 16.05 7.17 -1.00
N LEU A 44 17.36 7.44 -0.88
CA LEU A 44 18.42 6.60 -1.41
C LEU A 44 18.35 5.17 -0.84
N PHE A 45 18.25 5.03 0.49
CA PHE A 45 18.15 3.71 1.13
C PHE A 45 16.83 3.02 0.83
N TYR A 46 15.73 3.76 0.76
CA TYR A 46 14.44 3.21 0.34
C TYR A 46 14.53 2.56 -1.06
N LEU A 47 15.11 3.26 -2.05
CA LEU A 47 15.30 2.72 -3.40
C LEU A 47 16.19 1.47 -3.40
N LEU A 48 17.25 1.48 -2.59
CA LEU A 48 18.11 0.31 -2.42
C LEU A 48 17.31 -0.88 -1.86
N PHE A 49 16.53 -0.67 -0.81
CA PHE A 49 15.75 -1.72 -0.18
C PHE A 49 14.58 -2.21 -1.05
N LEU A 50 13.99 -1.37 -1.89
CA LEU A 50 13.02 -1.83 -2.90
C LEU A 50 13.64 -2.88 -3.83
N ILE A 51 14.91 -2.68 -4.25
CA ILE A 51 15.60 -3.61 -5.16
C ILE A 51 16.02 -4.89 -4.44
N ILE A 52 16.61 -4.76 -3.25
CA ILE A 52 17.21 -5.92 -2.57
C ILE A 52 16.20 -6.72 -1.74
N LEU A 53 15.14 -6.10 -1.24
CA LEU A 53 14.09 -6.75 -0.43
C LEU A 53 12.77 -6.88 -1.19
N GLY A 54 12.22 -5.77 -1.64
CA GLY A 54 10.87 -5.71 -2.21
C GLY A 54 10.72 -6.52 -3.49
N LEU A 55 11.59 -6.28 -4.46
CA LEU A 55 11.53 -6.93 -5.77
C LEU A 55 11.62 -8.47 -5.71
N PRO A 56 12.55 -9.09 -4.95
CA PRO A 56 12.58 -10.55 -4.83
C PRO A 56 11.33 -11.14 -4.20
N ILE A 57 10.80 -10.54 -3.13
CA ILE A 57 9.63 -11.06 -2.41
C ILE A 57 8.39 -10.93 -3.30
N MET A 58 8.18 -9.79 -3.96
CA MET A 58 7.10 -9.61 -4.94
C MET A 58 7.15 -10.69 -6.03
N THR A 59 8.34 -10.97 -6.55
CA THR A 59 8.53 -11.99 -7.59
C THR A 59 8.16 -13.39 -7.08
N MET A 60 8.44 -13.70 -5.80
CA MET A 60 8.04 -14.96 -5.16
C MET A 60 6.52 -15.05 -4.97
N GLU A 61 5.86 -13.99 -4.53
CA GLU A 61 4.40 -13.97 -4.44
C GLU A 61 3.75 -14.20 -5.80
N PHE A 62 4.18 -13.50 -6.85
CA PHE A 62 3.70 -13.75 -8.21
C PHE A 62 3.94 -15.20 -8.66
N ALA A 63 5.11 -15.78 -8.34
CA ALA A 63 5.45 -17.15 -8.71
C ALA A 63 4.51 -18.16 -8.04
N VAL A 64 4.23 -18.01 -6.74
CA VAL A 64 3.30 -18.86 -6.00
C VAL A 64 1.88 -18.77 -6.58
N GLY A 65 1.41 -17.57 -6.89
CA GLY A 65 0.13 -17.35 -7.55
C GLY A 65 0.06 -17.98 -8.93
N ARG A 66 1.06 -17.73 -9.80
CA ARG A 66 1.08 -18.23 -11.17
C ARG A 66 1.22 -19.75 -11.25
N ALA A 67 2.05 -20.33 -10.40
CA ALA A 67 2.24 -21.78 -10.39
C ALA A 67 1.00 -22.53 -9.88
N SER A 68 0.32 -22.00 -8.87
CA SER A 68 -0.87 -22.64 -8.29
C SER A 68 -2.14 -22.40 -9.11
N GLN A 69 -2.26 -21.28 -9.82
CA GLN A 69 -3.50 -20.80 -10.46
C GLN A 69 -4.67 -20.74 -9.46
N LYS A 70 -4.35 -20.43 -8.16
CA LYS A 70 -5.28 -20.36 -7.05
C LYS A 70 -5.16 -19.04 -6.31
N SER A 71 -6.20 -18.69 -5.53
CA SER A 71 -6.09 -17.62 -4.56
C SER A 71 -5.09 -17.98 -3.46
N PRO A 72 -4.52 -16.99 -2.72
CA PRO A 72 -3.53 -17.24 -1.68
C PRO A 72 -3.95 -18.30 -0.65
N VAL A 73 -5.24 -18.37 -0.31
CA VAL A 73 -5.78 -19.32 0.66
C VAL A 73 -5.64 -20.80 0.22
N LYS A 74 -5.58 -21.05 -1.08
CA LYS A 74 -5.39 -22.39 -1.65
C LYS A 74 -4.05 -22.59 -2.37
N ALA A 75 -3.30 -21.51 -2.63
CA ALA A 75 -2.06 -21.57 -3.38
C ALA A 75 -1.00 -22.46 -2.71
N TYR A 76 -0.81 -22.28 -1.41
CA TYR A 76 0.13 -23.13 -0.66
C TYR A 76 -0.26 -24.61 -0.66
N GLN A 77 -1.54 -24.91 -0.46
CA GLN A 77 -2.05 -26.28 -0.49
C GLN A 77 -1.82 -26.96 -1.84
N ALA A 78 -1.89 -26.19 -2.94
CA ALA A 78 -1.66 -26.71 -4.28
C ALA A 78 -0.18 -27.01 -4.60
N LEU A 79 0.75 -26.35 -3.89
CA LEU A 79 2.20 -26.43 -4.16
C LEU A 79 3.01 -27.13 -3.07
N GLU A 80 2.47 -27.29 -1.86
CA GLU A 80 3.15 -27.93 -0.75
C GLU A 80 3.27 -29.44 -0.96
N LYS A 81 4.28 -30.05 -0.33
CA LYS A 81 4.46 -31.51 -0.36
C LYS A 81 3.51 -32.18 0.65
N PRO A 82 3.11 -33.45 0.40
CA PRO A 82 2.27 -34.18 1.32
C PRO A 82 2.80 -34.15 2.76
N GLY A 83 1.92 -33.87 3.74
CA GLY A 83 2.26 -33.78 5.14
C GLY A 83 2.81 -32.46 5.64
N GLN A 84 3.01 -31.49 4.76
CA GLN A 84 3.38 -30.10 5.14
C GLN A 84 2.13 -29.30 5.55
N LYS A 85 2.36 -28.15 6.20
CA LYS A 85 1.28 -27.31 6.76
C LYS A 85 1.40 -25.84 6.31
N TRP A 86 2.01 -25.58 5.16
CA TRP A 86 2.15 -24.23 4.63
C TRP A 86 0.79 -23.59 4.28
N HIS A 87 -0.22 -24.39 3.97
CA HIS A 87 -1.60 -23.93 3.71
C HIS A 87 -2.20 -23.12 4.86
N ILE A 88 -1.72 -23.27 6.11
CA ILE A 88 -2.16 -22.44 7.24
C ILE A 88 -1.86 -20.98 6.98
N HIS A 89 -0.73 -20.68 6.34
CA HIS A 89 -0.37 -19.30 5.98
C HIS A 89 -1.38 -18.67 5.00
N GLY A 90 -1.98 -19.45 4.12
CA GLY A 90 -3.04 -18.96 3.23
C GLY A 90 -4.24 -18.36 3.98
N ILE A 91 -4.61 -18.94 5.14
CA ILE A 91 -5.65 -18.39 6.02
C ILE A 91 -5.14 -17.13 6.73
N ILE A 92 -3.88 -17.14 7.18
CA ILE A 92 -3.25 -15.99 7.84
C ILE A 92 -3.21 -14.78 6.88
N THR A 93 -2.89 -14.99 5.60
CA THR A 93 -2.92 -13.90 4.60
C THR A 93 -4.32 -13.32 4.42
N LEU A 94 -5.35 -14.14 4.41
CA LEU A 94 -6.74 -13.67 4.33
C LEU A 94 -7.12 -12.82 5.55
N ILE A 95 -6.77 -13.26 6.76
CA ILE A 95 -6.97 -12.48 7.99
C ILE A 95 -6.22 -11.12 7.88
N GLY A 96 -4.98 -11.12 7.38
CA GLY A 96 -4.21 -9.90 7.14
C GLY A 96 -4.90 -8.94 6.16
N CYS A 97 -5.55 -9.46 5.10
CA CYS A 97 -6.33 -8.65 4.18
C CYS A 97 -7.55 -7.99 4.86
N TYR A 98 -8.27 -8.71 5.70
CA TYR A 98 -9.39 -8.12 6.46
C TYR A 98 -8.88 -7.06 7.45
N LEU A 99 -7.83 -7.33 8.21
CA LEU A 99 -7.23 -6.36 9.13
C LEU A 99 -6.79 -5.08 8.40
N LEU A 100 -6.14 -5.24 7.25
CA LEU A 100 -5.78 -4.09 6.41
C LEU A 100 -7.01 -3.27 6.02
N MET A 101 -8.09 -3.92 5.58
CA MET A 101 -9.29 -3.22 5.12
C MET A 101 -10.05 -2.55 6.26
N MET A 102 -9.92 -2.98 7.51
CA MET A 102 -10.60 -2.37 8.66
C MET A 102 -10.26 -0.88 8.79
N PHE A 103 -8.99 -0.50 8.70
CA PHE A 103 -8.59 0.90 8.77
C PHE A 103 -8.45 1.56 7.39
N TYR A 104 -8.02 0.83 6.38
CA TYR A 104 -7.73 1.38 5.06
C TYR A 104 -8.97 1.96 4.36
N THR A 105 -10.13 1.32 4.52
CA THR A 105 -11.42 1.82 4.01
C THR A 105 -11.84 3.11 4.69
N THR A 106 -11.58 3.25 5.99
CA THR A 106 -11.86 4.46 6.78
C THR A 106 -10.98 5.62 6.30
N VAL A 107 -9.67 5.41 6.16
CA VAL A 107 -8.74 6.45 5.68
C VAL A 107 -9.03 6.83 4.22
N THR A 108 -9.38 5.86 3.37
CA THR A 108 -9.84 6.14 2.00
C THR A 108 -11.11 7.00 2.01
N GLY A 109 -12.01 6.75 2.97
CA GLY A 109 -13.21 7.57 3.19
C GLY A 109 -12.88 9.02 3.56
N TRP A 110 -11.83 9.26 4.36
CA TRP A 110 -11.35 10.62 4.66
C TRP A 110 -10.88 11.35 3.39
N MET A 111 -10.18 10.66 2.50
CA MET A 111 -9.71 11.23 1.23
C MET A 111 -10.86 11.62 0.30
N LEU A 112 -11.91 10.79 0.21
CA LEU A 112 -13.12 11.12 -0.54
C LEU A 112 -13.89 12.28 0.10
N HIS A 113 -13.98 12.34 1.42
CA HIS A 113 -14.60 13.45 2.13
C HIS A 113 -13.85 14.76 1.87
N TYR A 114 -12.52 14.74 1.93
CA TYR A 114 -11.70 15.93 1.65
C TYR A 114 -11.77 16.36 0.19
N PHE A 115 -11.84 15.41 -0.73
CA PHE A 115 -12.16 15.73 -2.14
C PHE A 115 -13.50 16.46 -2.25
N TYR A 116 -14.56 15.95 -1.62
CA TYR A 116 -15.86 16.59 -1.59
C TYR A 116 -15.81 18.00 -0.96
N MET A 117 -15.17 18.16 0.19
CA MET A 117 -15.04 19.47 0.87
C MET A 117 -14.29 20.48 0.01
N THR A 118 -13.22 20.04 -0.68
CA THR A 118 -12.41 20.93 -1.54
C THR A 118 -13.19 21.33 -2.79
N VAL A 119 -13.84 20.39 -3.47
CA VAL A 119 -14.67 20.67 -4.65
C VAL A 119 -15.83 21.61 -4.32
N THR A 120 -16.43 21.47 -3.14
CA THR A 120 -17.53 22.34 -2.68
C THR A 120 -17.05 23.67 -2.09
N GLY A 121 -15.74 23.86 -1.94
CA GLY A 121 -15.15 25.13 -1.47
C GLY A 121 -15.25 25.34 0.05
N GLN A 122 -15.40 24.30 0.84
CA GLN A 122 -15.56 24.40 2.31
C GLN A 122 -14.31 24.87 3.05
N PHE A 123 -13.15 24.86 2.41
CA PHE A 123 -11.90 25.38 2.98
C PHE A 123 -11.68 26.86 2.65
N GLN A 124 -12.48 27.47 1.73
CA GLN A 124 -12.27 28.85 1.31
C GLN A 124 -12.58 29.84 2.45
N GLY A 125 -11.64 30.74 2.70
CA GLY A 125 -11.79 31.76 3.74
C GLY A 125 -11.58 31.27 5.18
N LEU A 126 -11.17 30.01 5.36
CA LEU A 126 -10.73 29.51 6.66
C LEU A 126 -9.26 29.90 6.92
N ASP A 127 -8.97 30.24 8.18
CA ASP A 127 -7.60 30.33 8.68
C ASP A 127 -7.06 28.93 9.06
N ALA A 128 -5.82 28.89 9.54
CA ALA A 128 -5.16 27.63 9.91
C ALA A 128 -5.92 26.86 11.01
N ASP A 129 -6.49 27.58 11.98
CA ASP A 129 -7.26 26.98 13.08
C ASP A 129 -8.59 26.44 12.55
N GLY A 130 -9.26 27.15 11.63
CA GLY A 130 -10.48 26.71 10.97
C GLY A 130 -10.27 25.45 10.15
N VAL A 131 -9.16 25.36 9.41
CA VAL A 131 -8.80 24.15 8.62
C VAL A 131 -8.50 22.98 9.55
N SER A 132 -7.74 23.19 10.62
CA SER A 132 -7.46 22.17 11.65
C SER A 132 -8.75 21.70 12.34
N GLY A 133 -9.65 22.65 12.64
CA GLY A 133 -10.96 22.38 13.21
C GLY A 133 -11.86 21.49 12.33
N GLN A 134 -11.71 21.55 10.99
CA GLN A 134 -12.43 20.66 10.07
C GLN A 134 -12.01 19.20 10.25
N PHE A 135 -10.71 18.92 10.39
CA PHE A 135 -10.20 17.58 10.63
C PHE A 135 -10.71 17.01 11.97
N THR A 136 -10.56 17.76 13.05
CA THR A 136 -11.05 17.36 14.37
C THR A 136 -12.58 17.16 14.36
N THR A 137 -13.31 18.03 13.70
CA THR A 137 -14.77 17.90 13.54
C THR A 137 -15.16 16.65 12.76
N MET A 138 -14.44 16.30 11.71
CA MET A 138 -14.66 15.04 10.96
C MET A 138 -14.45 13.83 11.86
N LEU A 139 -13.34 13.76 12.60
CA LEU A 139 -13.02 12.65 13.50
C LEU A 139 -14.04 12.49 14.64
N SER A 140 -14.58 13.58 15.15
CA SER A 140 -15.59 13.58 16.21
C SER A 140 -16.98 13.14 15.76
N LYS A 141 -17.26 13.08 14.43
CA LYS A 141 -18.57 12.74 13.86
C LYS A 141 -18.62 11.32 13.30
N PRO A 142 -19.01 10.31 14.09
CA PRO A 142 -19.02 8.90 13.66
C PRO A 142 -19.91 8.65 12.43
N LEU A 143 -21.04 9.37 12.30
CA LEU A 143 -21.90 9.22 11.13
C LEU A 143 -21.26 9.70 9.84
N THR A 144 -20.52 10.81 9.88
CA THR A 144 -19.81 11.33 8.71
C THR A 144 -18.68 10.38 8.30
N MET A 145 -17.86 9.95 9.25
CA MET A 145 -16.79 8.98 9.00
C MET A 145 -17.34 7.66 8.46
N GLY A 146 -18.37 7.12 9.13
CA GLY A 146 -19.03 5.88 8.73
C GLY A 146 -19.66 5.96 7.34
N PHE A 147 -20.31 7.07 7.01
CA PHE A 147 -20.91 7.29 5.69
C PHE A 147 -19.83 7.17 4.58
N TRP A 148 -18.72 7.91 4.69
CA TRP A 148 -17.67 7.87 3.67
C TRP A 148 -16.95 6.53 3.61
N MET A 149 -16.75 5.85 4.74
CA MET A 149 -16.24 4.48 4.78
C MET A 149 -17.17 3.52 4.04
N VAL A 150 -18.48 3.57 4.29
CA VAL A 150 -19.48 2.74 3.59
C VAL A 150 -19.49 3.03 2.09
N VAL A 151 -19.38 4.28 1.68
CA VAL A 151 -19.25 4.67 0.26
C VAL A 151 -18.05 4.00 -0.39
N VAL A 152 -16.88 4.00 0.27
CA VAL A 152 -15.69 3.31 -0.23
C VAL A 152 -15.93 1.82 -0.38
N VAL A 153 -16.45 1.17 0.65
CA VAL A 153 -16.72 -0.27 0.63
C VAL A 153 -17.74 -0.61 -0.47
N ALA A 154 -18.81 0.18 -0.59
CA ALA A 154 -19.83 -0.04 -1.63
C ALA A 154 -19.24 0.10 -3.05
N ILE A 155 -18.43 1.14 -3.32
CA ILE A 155 -17.76 1.32 -4.61
C ILE A 155 -16.85 0.13 -4.90
N GLY A 156 -16.01 -0.25 -3.94
CA GLY A 156 -15.05 -1.35 -4.11
C GLY A 156 -15.73 -2.68 -4.40
N ILE A 157 -16.68 -3.06 -3.58
CA ILE A 157 -17.45 -4.31 -3.75
C ILE A 157 -18.25 -4.31 -5.07
N PHE A 158 -18.88 -3.19 -5.43
CA PHE A 158 -19.63 -3.09 -6.68
C PHE A 158 -18.75 -3.27 -7.92
N VAL A 159 -17.52 -2.74 -7.90
CA VAL A 159 -16.56 -2.93 -8.98
C VAL A 159 -16.09 -4.39 -9.05
N CYS A 160 -15.71 -4.98 -7.92
CA CYS A 160 -15.25 -6.38 -7.87
C CYS A 160 -16.36 -7.39 -8.21
N ALA A 161 -17.61 -7.10 -7.83
CA ALA A 161 -18.77 -7.94 -8.15
C ALA A 161 -19.04 -8.06 -9.68
N ARG A 162 -18.56 -7.08 -10.48
CA ARG A 162 -18.65 -7.13 -11.96
C ARG A 162 -17.64 -8.05 -12.63
N GLY A 163 -16.77 -8.70 -11.83
CA GLY A 163 -15.75 -9.64 -12.31
C GLY A 163 -14.42 -8.99 -12.64
N LEU A 164 -13.44 -9.83 -12.93
CA LEU A 164 -12.06 -9.43 -13.15
C LEU A 164 -11.91 -8.49 -14.35
N GLN A 165 -12.41 -8.87 -15.51
CA GLN A 165 -12.16 -8.16 -16.79
C GLN A 165 -13.02 -6.92 -16.96
N ASN A 166 -14.32 -7.02 -16.67
CA ASN A 166 -15.30 -5.94 -16.95
C ASN A 166 -15.45 -4.96 -15.77
N GLY A 167 -15.10 -5.38 -14.55
CA GLY A 167 -15.07 -4.57 -13.35
C GLY A 167 -13.67 -4.09 -13.02
N LEU A 168 -12.91 -4.95 -12.37
CA LEU A 168 -11.64 -4.61 -11.75
C LEU A 168 -10.60 -4.08 -12.76
N GLU A 169 -10.27 -4.83 -13.81
CA GLU A 169 -9.25 -4.44 -14.80
C GLU A 169 -9.60 -3.13 -15.50
N LYS A 170 -10.86 -2.99 -15.94
CA LYS A 170 -11.30 -1.79 -16.67
C LYS A 170 -11.26 -0.55 -15.80
N VAL A 171 -11.81 -0.63 -14.58
CA VAL A 171 -11.88 0.52 -13.65
C VAL A 171 -10.48 0.91 -13.18
N THR A 172 -9.66 -0.08 -12.77
CA THR A 172 -8.29 0.21 -12.30
C THR A 172 -7.43 0.81 -13.40
N LYS A 173 -7.53 0.37 -14.65
CA LYS A 173 -6.82 0.99 -15.78
C LYS A 173 -7.14 2.48 -15.92
N VAL A 174 -8.41 2.84 -15.91
CA VAL A 174 -8.84 4.24 -16.05
C VAL A 174 -8.36 5.06 -14.86
N MET A 175 -8.55 4.55 -13.63
CA MET A 175 -8.10 5.22 -12.41
C MET A 175 -6.59 5.42 -12.39
N MET A 176 -5.80 4.40 -12.73
CA MET A 176 -4.34 4.49 -12.70
C MET A 176 -3.81 5.47 -13.75
N ILE A 177 -4.37 5.48 -14.96
CA ILE A 177 -3.97 6.46 -15.99
C ILE A 177 -4.34 7.87 -15.53
N ALA A 178 -5.55 8.07 -15.02
CA ALA A 178 -5.97 9.39 -14.50
C ALA A 178 -5.08 9.85 -13.33
N LEU A 179 -4.77 8.94 -12.39
CA LEU A 179 -3.86 9.18 -11.28
C LEU A 179 -2.49 9.67 -11.77
N LEU A 180 -1.87 8.95 -12.72
CA LEU A 180 -0.55 9.30 -13.26
C LEU A 180 -0.57 10.67 -13.97
N VAL A 181 -1.63 10.97 -14.71
CA VAL A 181 -1.78 12.30 -15.38
C VAL A 181 -1.94 13.39 -14.34
N ILE A 182 -2.83 13.23 -13.37
CA ILE A 182 -3.09 14.25 -12.33
C ILE A 182 -1.81 14.54 -11.54
N MET A 183 -1.07 13.49 -11.12
CA MET A 183 0.13 13.69 -10.32
C MET A 183 1.27 14.37 -11.11
N VAL A 184 1.41 14.10 -12.42
CA VAL A 184 2.38 14.82 -13.25
C VAL A 184 2.01 16.31 -13.33
N VAL A 185 0.73 16.63 -13.53
CA VAL A 185 0.24 18.01 -13.53
C VAL A 185 0.50 18.71 -12.20
N LEU A 186 0.23 18.05 -11.09
CA LEU A 186 0.50 18.57 -9.74
C LEU A 186 2.00 18.78 -9.50
N ALA A 187 2.85 17.81 -9.88
CA ALA A 187 4.30 17.90 -9.71
C ALA A 187 4.87 19.07 -10.54
N VAL A 188 4.44 19.24 -11.80
CA VAL A 188 4.84 20.37 -12.63
C VAL A 188 4.44 21.69 -11.97
N ASN A 189 3.21 21.81 -11.47
CA ASN A 189 2.79 23.01 -10.74
C ASN A 189 3.67 23.29 -9.51
N SER A 190 4.02 22.25 -8.74
CA SER A 190 4.84 22.39 -7.52
C SER A 190 6.27 22.86 -7.83
N MET A 191 6.82 22.53 -8.99
CA MET A 191 8.16 22.97 -9.41
C MET A 191 8.26 24.49 -9.66
N PHE A 192 7.15 25.18 -9.86
CA PHE A 192 7.10 26.65 -10.03
C PHE A 192 6.86 27.39 -8.70
N MET A 193 6.74 26.69 -7.58
CA MET A 193 6.58 27.32 -6.26
C MET A 193 7.88 27.96 -5.79
N PRO A 194 7.83 29.07 -5.01
CA PRO A 194 9.03 29.76 -4.52
C PRO A 194 10.00 28.86 -3.73
N GLY A 195 9.50 27.96 -2.88
CA GLY A 195 10.30 27.00 -2.10
C GLY A 195 10.67 25.69 -2.82
N ALA A 196 10.44 25.63 -4.15
CA ALA A 196 10.66 24.40 -4.91
C ALA A 196 12.12 23.94 -4.87
N LYS A 197 13.08 24.85 -4.98
CA LYS A 197 14.50 24.52 -4.97
C LYS A 197 14.92 23.88 -3.64
N GLU A 198 14.55 24.48 -2.53
CA GLU A 198 14.85 24.01 -1.19
C GLU A 198 14.16 22.65 -0.91
N GLY A 199 12.87 22.53 -1.25
CA GLY A 199 12.11 21.29 -1.09
C GLY A 199 12.66 20.14 -1.92
N LEU A 200 13.01 20.39 -3.18
CA LEU A 200 13.63 19.38 -4.06
C LEU A 200 15.04 19.00 -3.59
N THR A 201 15.83 19.96 -3.12
CA THR A 201 17.16 19.68 -2.56
C THR A 201 17.05 18.81 -1.31
N PHE A 202 16.14 19.16 -0.39
CA PHE A 202 15.87 18.34 0.80
C PHE A 202 15.50 16.89 0.45
N PHE A 203 14.61 16.73 -0.52
CA PHE A 203 14.03 15.44 -0.85
C PHE A 203 14.91 14.55 -1.73
N LEU A 204 15.65 15.13 -2.68
CA LEU A 204 16.41 14.36 -3.69
C LEU A 204 17.90 14.28 -3.42
N VAL A 205 18.47 15.24 -2.70
CA VAL A 205 19.92 15.26 -2.47
C VAL A 205 20.21 14.57 -1.13
N PRO A 206 20.96 13.43 -1.14
CA PRO A 206 21.32 12.73 0.08
C PRO A 206 22.18 13.61 1.00
N ASP A 207 21.70 13.80 2.24
CA ASP A 207 22.38 14.52 3.31
C ASP A 207 22.66 13.55 4.46
N PHE A 208 23.89 13.07 4.54
CA PHE A 208 24.29 12.10 5.56
C PHE A 208 24.53 12.72 6.93
N GLU A 209 24.80 14.04 7.02
CA GLU A 209 24.90 14.73 8.32
C GLU A 209 23.52 14.82 8.95
N ARG A 210 22.50 15.23 8.19
CA ARG A 210 21.10 15.22 8.66
C ARG A 210 20.64 13.81 9.05
N MET A 211 21.04 12.79 8.27
CA MET A 211 20.76 11.40 8.63
C MET A 211 21.36 10.99 9.98
N LYS A 212 22.57 11.49 10.34
CA LYS A 212 23.18 11.25 11.65
C LYS A 212 22.40 11.94 12.77
N GLU A 213 21.95 13.19 12.55
CA GLU A 213 21.15 13.94 13.51
C GLU A 213 19.81 13.25 13.82
N VAL A 214 19.14 12.74 12.84
CA VAL A 214 17.88 11.98 12.98
C VAL A 214 18.10 10.58 13.57
N GLY A 215 19.26 9.99 13.35
CA GLY A 215 19.61 8.63 13.75
C GLY A 215 19.71 7.68 12.56
N ILE A 216 20.90 7.20 12.31
CA ILE A 216 21.20 6.31 11.16
C ILE A 216 20.33 5.05 11.16
N VAL A 217 20.20 4.41 12.34
CA VAL A 217 19.41 3.16 12.47
C VAL A 217 17.94 3.41 12.19
N ASN A 218 17.38 4.49 12.73
CA ASN A 218 15.98 4.87 12.54
C ASN A 218 15.68 5.13 11.05
N THR A 219 16.56 5.86 10.36
CA THR A 219 16.43 6.13 8.92
C THR A 219 16.48 4.84 8.11
N LEU A 220 17.45 3.94 8.39
CA LEU A 220 17.58 2.67 7.66
C LEU A 220 16.38 1.76 7.90
N VAL A 221 15.96 1.57 9.14
CA VAL A 221 14.81 0.72 9.47
C VAL A 221 13.52 1.32 8.92
N GLY A 222 13.34 2.63 9.02
CA GLY A 222 12.21 3.33 8.40
C GLY A 222 12.15 3.10 6.89
N ALA A 223 13.29 3.20 6.19
CA ALA A 223 13.39 2.95 4.75
C ALA A 223 13.10 1.47 4.38
N MET A 224 13.58 0.52 5.19
CA MET A 224 13.27 -0.91 5.01
C MET A 224 11.78 -1.19 5.22
N ASN A 225 11.19 -0.70 6.31
CA ASN A 225 9.77 -0.86 6.60
C ASN A 225 8.91 -0.25 5.48
N GLN A 226 9.28 0.93 4.98
CA GLN A 226 8.58 1.56 3.87
C GLN A 226 8.66 0.74 2.59
N ALA A 227 9.78 0.08 2.29
CA ALA A 227 9.91 -0.79 1.12
C ALA A 227 8.99 -2.03 1.17
N PHE A 228 8.73 -2.58 2.36
CA PHE A 228 7.72 -3.65 2.53
C PHE A 228 6.30 -3.12 2.39
N PHE A 229 6.02 -2.01 3.05
CA PHE A 229 4.67 -1.44 3.12
C PHE A 229 4.19 -0.99 1.74
N THR A 230 5.03 -0.27 0.99
CA THR A 230 4.65 0.30 -0.31
C THR A 230 4.23 -0.77 -1.32
N LEU A 231 4.84 -1.96 -1.29
CA LEU A 231 4.55 -3.05 -2.22
C LEU A 231 3.46 -4.01 -1.72
N SER A 232 2.88 -3.77 -0.54
CA SER A 232 1.84 -4.62 0.08
C SER A 232 2.22 -6.10 0.14
N LEU A 233 3.50 -6.41 0.48
CA LEU A 233 4.05 -7.76 0.49
C LEU A 233 3.64 -8.53 1.74
N GLY A 234 3.53 -9.86 1.62
CA GLY A 234 3.30 -10.77 2.75
C GLY A 234 1.84 -11.16 2.98
N ILE A 235 0.87 -10.40 2.47
CA ILE A 235 -0.57 -10.69 2.62
C ILE A 235 -1.18 -11.37 1.38
N GLY A 236 -0.35 -11.81 0.43
CA GLY A 236 -0.82 -12.52 -0.75
C GLY A 236 -1.49 -11.64 -1.81
N ALA A 237 -1.42 -10.32 -1.67
CA ALA A 237 -2.03 -9.41 -2.63
C ALA A 237 -1.38 -9.51 -4.02
N MET A 238 -0.08 -9.75 -4.09
CA MET A 238 0.60 -10.01 -5.36
C MET A 238 0.38 -11.44 -5.85
N ALA A 239 0.17 -12.41 -4.96
CA ALA A 239 -0.10 -13.80 -5.35
C ALA A 239 -1.44 -13.94 -6.08
N ILE A 240 -2.50 -13.20 -5.68
CA ILE A 240 -3.77 -13.25 -6.43
C ILE A 240 -3.58 -12.76 -7.87
N PHE A 241 -2.83 -11.67 -8.11
CA PHE A 241 -2.55 -11.19 -9.46
C PHE A 241 -1.63 -12.13 -10.24
N GLY A 242 -0.65 -12.76 -9.58
CA GLY A 242 0.13 -13.84 -10.15
C GLY A 242 -0.73 -14.97 -10.69
N SER A 243 -1.86 -15.29 -10.03
CA SER A 243 -2.78 -16.35 -10.50
C SER A 243 -3.54 -16.00 -11.78
N TYR A 244 -3.55 -14.73 -12.19
CA TYR A 244 -4.25 -14.24 -13.41
C TYR A 244 -3.33 -14.03 -14.60
N ILE A 245 -1.98 -14.12 -14.42
CA ILE A 245 -1.01 -13.94 -15.50
C ILE A 245 -0.67 -15.25 -16.20
N GLY A 246 -0.46 -15.18 -17.52
CA GLY A 246 0.03 -16.29 -18.33
C GLY A 246 1.53 -16.55 -18.17
N LYS A 247 2.05 -17.46 -18.99
CA LYS A 247 3.46 -17.90 -18.97
C LYS A 247 4.32 -17.29 -20.07
N GLU A 248 3.81 -16.29 -20.78
CA GLU A 248 4.50 -15.65 -21.91
C GLU A 248 5.73 -14.84 -21.46
N HIS A 249 5.69 -14.31 -20.22
CA HIS A 249 6.74 -13.46 -19.69
C HIS A 249 7.31 -13.99 -18.37
N ALA A 250 8.62 -13.83 -18.20
CA ALA A 250 9.31 -14.13 -16.95
C ALA A 250 8.92 -13.13 -15.85
N LEU A 251 8.65 -13.63 -14.63
CA LEU A 251 8.05 -12.81 -13.57
C LEU A 251 8.97 -11.72 -13.03
N LEU A 252 10.29 -11.91 -13.04
CA LEU A 252 11.22 -10.88 -12.56
C LEU A 252 11.06 -9.58 -13.37
N GLY A 253 10.92 -9.67 -14.70
CA GLY A 253 10.68 -8.50 -15.55
C GLY A 253 9.35 -7.81 -15.28
N GLU A 254 8.30 -8.57 -14.97
CA GLU A 254 7.00 -8.01 -14.59
C GLU A 254 7.06 -7.33 -13.22
N SER A 255 7.73 -7.93 -12.24
CA SER A 255 7.95 -7.33 -10.92
C SER A 255 8.73 -6.01 -11.02
N VAL A 256 9.78 -5.96 -11.84
CA VAL A 256 10.53 -4.70 -12.07
C VAL A 256 9.62 -3.59 -12.60
N ARG A 257 8.71 -3.89 -13.53
CA ARG A 257 7.79 -2.88 -14.08
C ARG A 257 6.82 -2.34 -13.01
N VAL A 258 6.31 -3.24 -12.16
CA VAL A 258 5.44 -2.83 -11.05
C VAL A 258 6.20 -1.96 -10.06
N VAL A 259 7.41 -2.36 -9.65
CA VAL A 259 8.27 -1.59 -8.73
C VAL A 259 8.66 -0.24 -9.32
N VAL A 260 9.00 -0.16 -10.60
CA VAL A 260 9.31 1.12 -11.27
C VAL A 260 8.11 2.05 -11.25
N LEU A 261 6.91 1.54 -11.51
CA LEU A 261 5.70 2.37 -11.50
C LEU A 261 5.34 2.83 -10.08
N ASP A 262 5.47 1.94 -9.08
CA ASP A 262 5.30 2.26 -7.67
C ASP A 262 6.29 3.36 -7.21
N THR A 263 7.56 3.18 -7.54
CA THR A 263 8.62 4.15 -7.25
C THR A 263 8.36 5.50 -7.91
N PHE A 264 7.94 5.49 -9.17
CA PHE A 264 7.59 6.72 -9.89
C PHE A 264 6.51 7.51 -9.14
N VAL A 265 5.48 6.83 -8.65
CA VAL A 265 4.40 7.48 -7.86
C VAL A 265 4.92 7.99 -6.52
N ALA A 266 5.70 7.21 -5.78
CA ALA A 266 6.28 7.63 -4.50
C ALA A 266 7.16 8.87 -4.65
N ILE A 267 8.10 8.86 -5.60
CA ILE A 267 8.99 9.99 -5.87
C ILE A 267 8.19 11.21 -6.31
N THR A 268 7.23 11.05 -7.22
CA THR A 268 6.42 12.17 -7.71
C THR A 268 5.53 12.75 -6.60
N ALA A 269 5.03 11.94 -5.65
CA ALA A 269 4.33 12.45 -4.48
C ALA A 269 5.24 13.35 -3.62
N GLY A 270 6.50 12.98 -3.43
CA GLY A 270 7.50 13.83 -2.78
C GLY A 270 7.74 15.13 -3.56
N LEU A 271 7.83 15.07 -4.90
CA LEU A 271 7.97 16.27 -5.75
C LEU A 271 6.76 17.23 -5.65
N ILE A 272 5.59 16.74 -5.26
CA ILE A 272 4.41 17.57 -5.01
C ILE A 272 4.46 18.19 -3.62
N ILE A 273 4.77 17.39 -2.60
CA ILE A 273 4.60 17.72 -1.19
C ILE A 273 5.74 18.60 -0.67
N PHE A 274 7.01 18.24 -0.90
CA PHE A 274 8.14 18.99 -0.33
C PHE A 274 8.26 20.43 -0.83
N PRO A 275 8.14 20.75 -2.14
CA PRO A 275 8.09 22.13 -2.58
C PRO A 275 6.99 22.95 -1.91
N ALA A 276 5.81 22.36 -1.71
CA ALA A 276 4.72 23.02 -1.02
C ALA A 276 5.05 23.28 0.48
N CYS A 277 5.61 22.30 1.19
CA CYS A 277 6.03 22.47 2.58
C CYS A 277 7.05 23.61 2.74
N PHE A 278 8.08 23.65 1.91
CA PHE A 278 9.13 24.69 1.97
C PHE A 278 8.63 26.06 1.51
N THR A 279 7.68 26.13 0.59
CA THR A 279 7.07 27.40 0.15
C THR A 279 6.26 28.05 1.27
N TYR A 280 5.55 27.26 2.06
CA TYR A 280 4.64 27.75 3.09
C TYR A 280 5.19 27.60 4.53
N GLY A 281 6.45 27.19 4.69
CA GLY A 281 7.12 27.09 5.97
C GLY A 281 6.53 26.03 6.90
N VAL A 282 6.09 24.90 6.33
CA VAL A 282 5.39 23.85 7.07
C VAL A 282 6.34 22.70 7.40
N ASP A 283 6.21 22.16 8.61
CA ASP A 283 6.96 21.01 9.08
C ASP A 283 6.54 19.74 8.32
N GLN A 284 7.48 19.18 7.59
CA GLN A 284 7.31 17.96 6.78
C GLN A 284 7.22 16.68 7.62
N THR A 285 7.41 16.76 8.94
CA THR A 285 7.35 15.62 9.87
C THR A 285 6.00 15.44 10.56
N SER A 286 4.97 16.20 10.14
CA SER A 286 3.69 16.32 10.85
C SER A 286 2.71 15.14 10.68
N GLY A 287 3.10 14.05 10.02
CA GLY A 287 2.26 12.84 9.89
C GLY A 287 0.93 13.06 9.15
N PRO A 288 -0.19 12.52 9.68
CA PRO A 288 -1.52 12.72 9.11
C PRO A 288 -1.92 14.19 8.96
N SER A 289 -1.46 15.03 9.88
CA SER A 289 -1.71 16.47 9.88
C SER A 289 -1.17 17.15 8.63
N LEU A 290 -0.07 16.63 8.04
CA LEU A 290 0.46 17.14 6.78
C LEU A 290 -0.59 17.10 5.66
N ILE A 291 -1.30 15.99 5.52
CA ILE A 291 -2.26 15.77 4.43
C ILE A 291 -3.62 16.43 4.73
N PHE A 292 -4.10 16.31 5.97
CA PHE A 292 -5.47 16.69 6.30
C PHE A 292 -5.61 18.05 6.99
N ILE A 293 -4.50 18.67 7.39
CA ILE A 293 -4.50 20.01 7.99
C ILE A 293 -3.65 20.95 7.16
N THR A 294 -2.39 20.61 6.93
CA THR A 294 -1.42 21.50 6.32
C THR A 294 -1.68 21.75 4.85
N LEU A 295 -1.80 20.70 4.03
CA LEU A 295 -2.06 20.87 2.60
C LEU A 295 -3.40 21.54 2.30
N PRO A 296 -4.52 21.21 2.99
CA PRO A 296 -5.75 21.99 2.84
C PRO A 296 -5.58 23.47 3.19
N ASN A 297 -4.81 23.82 4.22
CA ASN A 297 -4.51 25.21 4.55
C ASN A 297 -3.70 25.91 3.43
N ILE A 298 -2.74 25.22 2.84
CA ILE A 298 -2.01 25.71 1.66
C ILE A 298 -2.99 25.97 0.51
N PHE A 299 -3.83 25.00 0.17
CA PHE A 299 -4.83 25.14 -0.89
C PHE A 299 -5.87 26.23 -0.59
N ALA A 300 -6.24 26.45 0.67
CA ALA A 300 -7.16 27.52 1.04
C ALA A 300 -6.59 28.92 0.71
N ASN A 301 -5.25 29.08 0.76
CA ASN A 301 -4.57 30.37 0.66
C ASN A 301 -3.84 30.60 -0.68
N MET A 302 -3.77 29.60 -1.58
CA MET A 302 -3.09 29.75 -2.87
C MET A 302 -4.05 30.13 -4.01
N ALA A 303 -3.50 30.75 -5.07
CA ALA A 303 -4.26 31.03 -6.30
C ALA A 303 -4.78 29.73 -6.93
N MET A 304 -6.06 29.70 -7.28
CA MET A 304 -6.75 28.50 -7.80
C MET A 304 -6.69 27.28 -6.86
N GLY A 305 -6.51 27.50 -5.55
CA GLY A 305 -6.30 26.44 -4.57
C GLY A 305 -7.44 25.42 -4.51
N ARG A 306 -8.69 25.84 -4.79
CA ARG A 306 -9.83 24.91 -4.94
C ARG A 306 -9.59 23.89 -6.06
N LEU A 307 -9.03 24.30 -7.20
CA LEU A 307 -8.71 23.38 -8.31
C LEU A 307 -7.57 22.45 -7.92
N TRP A 308 -6.46 23.00 -7.43
CA TRP A 308 -5.27 22.23 -7.07
C TRP A 308 -5.54 21.26 -5.93
N GLY A 309 -6.27 21.68 -4.90
CA GLY A 309 -6.68 20.83 -3.79
C GLY A 309 -7.65 19.74 -4.24
N SER A 310 -8.58 20.03 -5.13
CA SER A 310 -9.49 19.02 -5.69
C SER A 310 -8.74 17.97 -6.49
N LEU A 311 -7.80 18.37 -7.34
CA LEU A 311 -6.94 17.44 -8.08
C LEU A 311 -6.06 16.59 -7.14
N PHE A 312 -5.51 17.21 -6.09
CA PHE A 312 -4.70 16.51 -5.10
C PHE A 312 -5.52 15.43 -4.36
N PHE A 313 -6.67 15.78 -3.79
CA PHE A 313 -7.49 14.80 -3.08
C PHE A 313 -8.13 13.76 -4.01
N LEU A 314 -8.39 14.09 -5.28
CA LEU A 314 -8.80 13.11 -6.29
C LEU A 314 -7.67 12.11 -6.58
N PHE A 315 -6.44 12.60 -6.73
CA PHE A 315 -5.25 11.75 -6.85
C PHE A 315 -5.10 10.82 -5.66
N MET A 316 -5.20 11.35 -4.43
CA MET A 316 -5.13 10.59 -3.19
C MET A 316 -6.22 9.51 -3.11
N ALA A 317 -7.47 9.89 -3.46
CA ALA A 317 -8.60 8.97 -3.47
C ALA A 317 -8.41 7.83 -4.49
N PHE A 318 -7.90 8.11 -5.68
CA PHE A 318 -7.62 7.09 -6.68
C PHE A 318 -6.50 6.15 -6.24
N ALA A 319 -5.44 6.66 -5.64
CA ALA A 319 -4.37 5.84 -5.09
C ALA A 319 -4.90 4.90 -3.99
N ALA A 320 -5.68 5.41 -3.07
CA ALA A 320 -6.27 4.60 -2.00
C ALA A 320 -7.29 3.57 -2.53
N LEU A 321 -8.19 3.98 -3.43
CA LEU A 321 -9.21 3.10 -4.01
C LEU A 321 -8.61 1.98 -4.84
N SER A 322 -7.48 2.19 -5.55
CA SER A 322 -6.84 1.12 -6.32
C SER A 322 -6.37 -0.03 -5.44
N THR A 323 -5.81 0.26 -4.27
CA THR A 323 -5.44 -0.75 -3.27
C THR A 323 -6.68 -1.43 -2.67
N VAL A 324 -7.74 -0.67 -2.33
CA VAL A 324 -9.01 -1.24 -1.84
C VAL A 324 -9.57 -2.26 -2.84
N LEU A 325 -9.62 -1.91 -4.12
CA LEU A 325 -10.11 -2.79 -5.18
C LEU A 325 -9.27 -4.08 -5.28
N ALA A 326 -7.96 -3.94 -5.20
CA ALA A 326 -7.02 -5.05 -5.28
C ALA A 326 -7.18 -6.03 -4.11
N VAL A 327 -7.28 -5.52 -2.89
CA VAL A 327 -7.44 -6.35 -1.68
C VAL A 327 -8.84 -6.96 -1.60
N PHE A 328 -9.88 -6.23 -2.02
CA PHE A 328 -11.22 -6.80 -2.11
C PHE A 328 -11.31 -7.96 -3.10
N GLU A 329 -10.65 -7.87 -4.25
CA GLU A 329 -10.56 -8.99 -5.19
C GLU A 329 -9.88 -10.19 -4.54
N ASN A 330 -8.79 -9.97 -3.79
CA ASN A 330 -8.11 -11.04 -3.06
C ASN A 330 -9.04 -11.72 -2.06
N ILE A 331 -9.73 -10.94 -1.21
CA ILE A 331 -10.70 -11.45 -0.23
C ILE A 331 -11.82 -12.24 -0.92
N ILE A 332 -12.47 -11.65 -1.93
CA ILE A 332 -13.58 -12.29 -2.64
C ILE A 332 -13.15 -13.62 -3.26
N CYS A 333 -11.98 -13.66 -3.91
CA CYS A 333 -11.48 -14.90 -4.51
C CYS A 333 -11.09 -15.95 -3.47
N CYS A 334 -10.51 -15.54 -2.33
CA CYS A 334 -10.23 -16.45 -1.23
C CYS A 334 -11.50 -17.09 -0.68
N ASP A 335 -12.55 -16.29 -0.46
CA ASP A 335 -13.83 -16.78 0.04
C ASP A 335 -14.55 -17.68 -0.98
N MET A 336 -14.49 -17.34 -2.28
CA MET A 336 -15.03 -18.19 -3.34
C MET A 336 -14.41 -19.60 -3.29
N GLU A 337 -13.08 -19.68 -3.14
CA GLU A 337 -12.36 -20.95 -3.11
C GLU A 337 -12.46 -21.68 -1.77
N LEU A 338 -12.57 -20.96 -0.64
CA LEU A 338 -12.64 -21.55 0.69
C LEU A 338 -14.05 -22.05 1.02
N MET A 339 -15.07 -21.23 0.74
CA MET A 339 -16.46 -21.49 1.10
C MET A 339 -17.28 -22.06 -0.06
N HIS A 340 -16.69 -22.23 -1.26
CA HIS A 340 -17.37 -22.65 -2.47
C HIS A 340 -18.57 -21.74 -2.83
N TRP A 341 -18.41 -20.44 -2.60
CA TRP A 341 -19.42 -19.45 -2.97
C TRP A 341 -19.22 -18.93 -4.40
N ASP A 342 -20.30 -18.48 -5.02
CA ASP A 342 -20.21 -17.69 -6.23
C ASP A 342 -19.74 -16.24 -5.91
N ARG A 343 -19.24 -15.54 -6.90
CA ARG A 343 -18.73 -14.16 -6.77
C ARG A 343 -19.78 -13.21 -6.19
N LYS A 344 -21.03 -13.34 -6.60
CA LYS A 344 -22.11 -12.48 -6.14
C LYS A 344 -22.37 -12.64 -4.64
N LYS A 345 -22.45 -13.88 -4.16
CA LYS A 345 -22.64 -14.19 -2.73
C LYS A 345 -21.45 -13.70 -1.92
N SER A 346 -20.22 -14.02 -2.35
CA SER A 346 -19.00 -13.55 -1.69
C SER A 346 -18.95 -12.01 -1.60
N SER A 347 -19.29 -11.31 -2.68
CA SER A 347 -19.32 -9.85 -2.70
C SER A 347 -20.35 -9.27 -1.71
N TRP A 348 -21.59 -9.80 -1.66
CA TRP A 348 -22.61 -9.32 -0.71
C TRP A 348 -22.24 -9.59 0.74
N VAL A 349 -21.72 -10.77 1.05
CA VAL A 349 -21.29 -11.10 2.42
C VAL A 349 -20.17 -10.16 2.84
N ASN A 350 -19.18 -9.93 1.97
CA ASN A 350 -18.05 -9.04 2.27
C ASN A 350 -18.46 -7.57 2.36
N LEU A 351 -19.49 -7.10 1.66
CA LEU A 351 -20.01 -5.76 1.85
C LEU A 351 -20.37 -5.51 3.32
N PHE A 352 -21.16 -6.41 3.91
CA PHE A 352 -21.61 -6.27 5.30
C PHE A 352 -20.49 -6.56 6.29
N LEU A 353 -19.68 -7.60 6.03
CA LEU A 353 -18.60 -8.00 6.92
C LEU A 353 -17.51 -6.91 7.03
N ILE A 354 -17.05 -6.35 5.90
CA ILE A 354 -16.02 -5.30 5.91
C ILE A 354 -16.57 -4.02 6.55
N VAL A 355 -17.81 -3.64 6.27
CA VAL A 355 -18.43 -2.49 6.96
C VAL A 355 -18.45 -2.72 8.47
N ALA A 356 -18.90 -3.88 8.94
CA ALA A 356 -18.93 -4.20 10.37
C ALA A 356 -17.54 -4.21 11.01
N LEU A 357 -16.56 -4.82 10.33
CA LEU A 357 -15.18 -4.90 10.80
C LEU A 357 -14.46 -3.52 10.80
N SER A 358 -14.87 -2.58 9.95
CA SER A 358 -14.31 -1.23 9.91
C SER A 358 -14.91 -0.27 10.94
N LEU A 359 -16.04 -0.63 11.57
CA LEU A 359 -16.65 0.20 12.61
C LEU A 359 -15.75 0.51 13.81
N PRO A 360 -14.96 -0.43 14.36
CA PRO A 360 -14.02 -0.13 15.44
C PRO A 360 -13.05 1.01 15.11
N CYS A 361 -12.50 1.05 13.88
CA CYS A 361 -11.65 2.12 13.42
C CYS A 361 -12.39 3.47 13.38
N VAL A 362 -13.61 3.50 12.85
CA VAL A 362 -14.46 4.72 12.82
C VAL A 362 -14.79 5.20 14.22
N LEU A 363 -15.17 4.29 15.12
CA LEU A 363 -15.60 4.62 16.49
C LEU A 363 -14.43 4.94 17.42
N GLY A 364 -13.22 4.47 17.12
CA GLY A 364 -12.02 4.66 17.92
C GLY A 364 -11.57 6.11 18.05
N TYR A 365 -12.03 7.01 17.18
CA TYR A 365 -11.76 8.45 17.26
C TYR A 365 -12.83 9.24 18.04
N ASN A 366 -13.92 8.60 18.46
CA ASN A 366 -15.04 9.27 19.09
C ASN A 366 -15.68 8.44 20.21
N LEU A 367 -16.67 7.58 19.90
CA LEU A 367 -17.44 6.86 20.93
C LEU A 367 -16.62 5.78 21.67
N TRP A 368 -15.58 5.23 21.03
CA TRP A 368 -14.69 4.21 21.60
C TRP A 368 -13.26 4.73 21.81
N ALA A 369 -13.08 6.04 21.83
CA ALA A 369 -11.80 6.63 22.19
C ALA A 369 -11.39 6.16 23.59
N TRP A 370 -10.21 5.52 23.70
CA TRP A 370 -9.73 4.93 24.94
C TRP A 370 -8.22 5.09 25.07
N ASP A 371 -7.77 5.61 26.19
CA ASP A 371 -6.36 5.87 26.45
C ASP A 371 -5.48 4.61 26.47
N GLY A 372 -6.09 3.41 26.63
CA GLY A 372 -5.38 2.13 26.54
C GLY A 372 -4.74 1.85 25.17
N PHE A 373 -5.15 2.56 24.11
CA PHE A 373 -4.49 2.48 22.79
C PHE A 373 -3.25 3.38 22.67
N ALA A 374 -2.90 4.16 23.68
CA ALA A 374 -1.75 5.07 23.65
C ALA A 374 -0.44 4.39 23.28
N ILE A 375 -0.22 3.15 23.73
CA ILE A 375 0.96 2.34 23.38
C ILE A 375 1.10 2.09 21.86
N PHE A 376 0.00 2.14 21.10
CA PHE A 376 -0.01 1.96 19.66
C PHE A 376 -0.08 3.28 18.87
N GLY A 377 -0.29 4.42 19.53
CA GLY A 377 -0.42 5.74 18.89
C GLY A 377 -1.68 6.51 19.29
N GLY A 378 -2.60 5.88 20.03
CA GLY A 378 -3.75 6.51 20.66
C GLY A 378 -5.12 6.20 20.06
N ALA A 379 -5.18 5.49 18.91
CA ALA A 379 -6.43 5.12 18.29
C ALA A 379 -6.48 3.63 17.88
N VAL A 380 -7.67 3.11 17.60
CA VAL A 380 -7.86 1.74 17.08
C VAL A 380 -7.12 1.57 15.75
N LEU A 381 -7.12 2.60 14.89
CA LEU A 381 -6.38 2.61 13.62
C LEU A 381 -4.90 2.29 13.83
N ASP A 382 -4.28 2.89 14.85
CA ASP A 382 -2.85 2.73 15.12
C ASP A 382 -2.53 1.28 15.52
N LEU A 383 -3.42 0.62 16.27
CA LEU A 383 -3.32 -0.80 16.58
C LEU A 383 -3.46 -1.66 15.31
N GLU A 384 -4.46 -1.37 14.47
CA GLU A 384 -4.72 -2.12 13.22
C GLU A 384 -3.54 -1.97 12.24
N ASP A 385 -3.02 -0.73 12.05
CA ASP A 385 -1.83 -0.50 11.22
C ASP A 385 -0.59 -1.17 11.79
N PHE A 386 -0.39 -1.14 13.12
CA PHE A 386 0.73 -1.83 13.76
C PHE A 386 0.69 -3.34 13.48
N LEU A 387 -0.46 -3.99 13.67
CA LEU A 387 -0.61 -5.42 13.40
C LEU A 387 -0.28 -5.75 11.94
N VAL A 388 -0.81 -4.98 10.99
CA VAL A 388 -0.54 -5.20 9.57
C VAL A 388 0.92 -4.92 9.24
N SER A 389 1.39 -3.71 9.52
CA SER A 389 2.69 -3.22 9.06
C SER A 389 3.88 -3.89 9.76
N ASN A 390 3.76 -4.20 11.06
CA ASN A 390 4.86 -4.73 11.86
C ASN A 390 4.81 -6.25 12.07
N LEU A 391 3.64 -6.91 11.87
CA LEU A 391 3.52 -8.36 12.05
C LEU A 391 3.20 -9.06 10.73
N PHE A 392 2.04 -8.78 10.10
CA PHE A 392 1.56 -9.55 8.96
C PHE A 392 2.43 -9.39 7.72
N LEU A 393 2.86 -8.16 7.37
CA LEU A 393 3.67 -7.93 6.18
C LEU A 393 5.07 -8.57 6.30
N PRO A 394 5.88 -8.34 7.38
CA PRO A 394 7.19 -8.96 7.49
C PRO A 394 7.15 -10.47 7.64
N LEU A 395 6.29 -11.00 8.52
CA LEU A 395 6.18 -12.45 8.74
C LEU A 395 5.64 -13.18 7.51
N GLY A 396 4.65 -12.60 6.84
CA GLY A 396 4.13 -13.14 5.59
C GLY A 396 5.18 -13.17 4.49
N SER A 397 5.95 -12.09 4.34
CA SER A 397 7.09 -12.03 3.42
C SER A 397 8.14 -13.09 3.72
N LEU A 398 8.45 -13.32 5.01
CA LEU A 398 9.35 -14.38 5.44
C LEU A 398 8.82 -15.78 5.06
N VAL A 399 7.50 -16.00 5.20
CA VAL A 399 6.91 -17.27 4.80
C VAL A 399 7.01 -17.51 3.30
N TYR A 400 6.76 -16.51 2.45
CA TYR A 400 6.97 -16.63 1.01
C TYR A 400 8.44 -16.95 0.66
N LEU A 401 9.40 -16.26 1.30
CA LEU A 401 10.82 -16.55 1.15
C LEU A 401 11.17 -18.01 1.49
N LEU A 402 10.78 -18.45 2.67
CA LEU A 402 11.08 -19.81 3.13
C LEU A 402 10.35 -20.87 2.30
N PHE A 403 9.14 -20.61 1.87
CA PHE A 403 8.38 -21.52 1.02
C PHE A 403 9.02 -21.70 -0.35
N CYS A 404 9.46 -20.62 -0.98
CA CYS A 404 10.08 -20.65 -2.31
C CYS A 404 11.53 -21.16 -2.32
N THR A 405 12.28 -21.00 -1.21
CA THR A 405 13.74 -21.27 -1.21
C THR A 405 14.13 -22.50 -0.41
N SER A 406 13.36 -22.86 0.63
CA SER A 406 13.67 -23.94 1.54
C SER A 406 13.38 -25.33 0.93
N ARG A 407 14.17 -26.32 1.31
CA ARG A 407 13.90 -27.74 1.02
C ARG A 407 12.61 -28.26 1.66
N TYR A 408 12.14 -27.61 2.71
CA TYR A 408 10.91 -27.94 3.43
C TYR A 408 9.67 -27.21 2.87
N GLY A 409 9.81 -26.43 1.81
CA GLY A 409 8.71 -25.78 1.11
C GLY A 409 8.56 -26.31 -0.32
N TRP A 410 8.05 -25.44 -1.20
CA TRP A 410 7.99 -25.68 -2.65
C TRP A 410 9.38 -25.86 -3.25
N GLY A 411 10.33 -25.07 -2.77
CA GLY A 411 11.76 -25.22 -3.01
C GLY A 411 12.29 -24.44 -4.19
N TRP A 412 13.63 -24.15 -4.13
CA TRP A 412 14.34 -23.29 -5.09
C TRP A 412 14.19 -23.70 -6.54
N GLU A 413 14.31 -25.00 -6.85
CA GLU A 413 14.27 -25.47 -8.25
C GLU A 413 12.91 -25.25 -8.89
N ASN A 414 11.83 -25.51 -8.16
CA ASN A 414 10.46 -25.28 -8.62
C ASN A 414 10.20 -23.78 -8.80
N TYR A 415 10.59 -22.96 -7.81
CA TYR A 415 10.49 -21.52 -7.88
C TYR A 415 11.25 -20.98 -9.09
N LYS A 416 12.54 -21.33 -9.25
CA LYS A 416 13.39 -20.88 -10.34
C LYS A 416 12.84 -21.26 -11.71
N LYS A 417 12.33 -22.49 -11.84
CA LYS A 417 11.68 -22.96 -13.06
C LYS A 417 10.46 -22.11 -13.41
N GLU A 418 9.60 -21.87 -12.45
CA GLU A 418 8.37 -21.09 -12.65
C GLU A 418 8.69 -19.63 -12.97
N VAL A 419 9.51 -18.95 -12.15
CA VAL A 419 9.81 -17.52 -12.32
C VAL A 419 10.47 -17.22 -13.66
N ASN A 420 11.25 -18.16 -14.18
CA ASN A 420 11.99 -18.04 -15.43
C ASN A 420 11.22 -18.52 -16.67
N THR A 421 10.00 -18.98 -16.49
CA THR A 421 9.13 -19.36 -17.62
C THR A 421 8.69 -18.12 -18.39
N GLY A 422 8.81 -18.17 -19.72
CA GLY A 422 8.51 -17.06 -20.64
C GLY A 422 9.73 -16.17 -20.92
N ASP A 423 9.52 -15.09 -21.68
CA ASP A 423 10.56 -14.16 -22.10
C ASP A 423 10.80 -13.04 -21.11
N GLY A 424 12.05 -12.58 -20.96
CA GLY A 424 12.40 -11.44 -20.11
C GLY A 424 13.54 -11.70 -19.12
N LEU A 425 13.61 -10.89 -18.07
CA LEU A 425 14.64 -10.99 -17.03
C LEU A 425 14.50 -12.30 -16.24
N LYS A 426 15.63 -12.95 -15.98
CA LYS A 426 15.69 -14.25 -15.34
C LYS A 426 16.33 -14.17 -13.94
N VAL A 427 15.86 -15.03 -13.05
CA VAL A 427 16.50 -15.29 -11.75
C VAL A 427 17.63 -16.27 -11.94
N HIS A 428 18.84 -15.91 -11.44
CA HIS A 428 20.07 -16.68 -11.59
C HIS A 428 20.46 -17.42 -10.30
N ASP A 429 21.25 -18.48 -10.42
CA ASP A 429 21.66 -19.32 -9.28
C ASP A 429 22.51 -18.59 -8.25
N TRP A 430 23.27 -17.57 -8.63
CA TRP A 430 24.05 -16.76 -7.68
C TRP A 430 23.15 -16.04 -6.66
N MET A 431 21.90 -15.78 -7.00
CA MET A 431 20.92 -15.16 -6.09
C MET A 431 20.43 -16.11 -4.99
N ARG A 432 20.59 -17.43 -5.20
CA ARG A 432 20.07 -18.46 -4.27
C ARG A 432 20.55 -18.26 -2.84
N GLY A 433 21.86 -18.06 -2.67
CA GLY A 433 22.47 -17.90 -1.33
C GLY A 433 21.87 -16.70 -0.60
N TYR A 434 21.76 -15.58 -1.28
CA TYR A 434 21.16 -14.38 -0.75
C TYR A 434 19.68 -14.58 -0.39
N LEU A 435 18.87 -15.13 -1.30
CA LEU A 435 17.43 -15.31 -1.11
C LEU A 435 17.08 -16.38 -0.07
N THR A 436 17.97 -17.38 0.11
CA THR A 436 17.71 -18.48 1.05
C THR A 436 18.17 -18.13 2.48
N TYR A 437 19.25 -17.37 2.64
CA TYR A 437 19.85 -17.10 3.94
C TYR A 437 19.92 -15.63 4.29
N GLY A 438 20.39 -14.78 3.39
CA GLY A 438 20.61 -13.36 3.65
C GLY A 438 19.29 -12.61 3.84
N LEU A 439 18.39 -12.73 2.89
CA LEU A 439 17.12 -11.99 2.91
C LEU A 439 16.21 -12.38 4.08
N PRO A 440 16.04 -13.68 4.46
CA PRO A 440 15.29 -14.04 5.66
C PRO A 440 15.87 -13.44 6.95
N VAL A 441 17.18 -13.37 7.09
CA VAL A 441 17.84 -12.75 8.26
C VAL A 441 17.53 -11.25 8.33
N ILE A 442 17.59 -10.56 7.19
CA ILE A 442 17.24 -9.12 7.12
C ILE A 442 15.78 -8.91 7.50
N VAL A 443 14.85 -9.72 6.98
CA VAL A 443 13.42 -9.62 7.31
C VAL A 443 13.18 -9.86 8.80
N LEU A 444 13.83 -10.88 9.40
CA LEU A 444 13.75 -11.14 10.83
C LEU A 444 14.31 -10.00 11.67
N PHE A 445 15.41 -9.39 11.22
CA PHE A 445 15.98 -8.22 11.88
C PHE A 445 15.00 -7.04 11.89
N ILE A 446 14.39 -6.73 10.74
CA ILE A 446 13.39 -5.66 10.61
C ILE A 446 12.21 -5.92 11.55
N PHE A 447 11.70 -7.16 11.54
CA PHE A 447 10.60 -7.57 12.40
C PHE A 447 10.93 -7.41 13.88
N ALA A 448 12.08 -7.94 14.32
CA ALA A 448 12.53 -7.86 15.70
C ALA A 448 12.78 -6.41 16.16
N PHE A 449 13.42 -5.60 15.29
CA PHE A 449 13.67 -4.19 15.57
C PHE A 449 12.36 -3.38 15.66
N GLY A 450 11.40 -3.62 14.78
CA GLY A 450 10.10 -2.95 14.84
C GLY A 450 9.33 -3.23 16.14
N LEU A 451 9.46 -4.45 16.69
CA LEU A 451 8.91 -4.78 18.01
C LEU A 451 9.69 -4.12 19.15
N TYR A 452 11.02 -4.15 19.07
CA TYR A 452 11.89 -3.52 20.07
C TYR A 452 11.61 -2.02 20.19
N ASP A 453 11.62 -1.30 19.05
CA ASP A 453 11.36 0.14 19.00
C ASP A 453 9.98 0.51 19.59
N LYS A 454 8.98 -0.34 19.33
CA LYS A 454 7.61 -0.06 19.80
C LYS A 454 7.37 -0.33 21.28
N PHE A 455 8.02 -1.35 21.86
CA PHE A 455 7.69 -1.82 23.20
C PHE A 455 8.82 -1.67 24.22
N LEU A 456 10.06 -1.45 23.78
CA LEU A 456 11.22 -1.45 24.66
C LEU A 456 12.10 -0.19 24.53
N ALA A 457 11.96 0.60 23.46
CA ALA A 457 12.59 1.91 23.29
C ALA A 457 11.65 3.03 23.74
#